data_51588f0b9a62899b8630874cfff4905e
#
_entry.id   51588f0b9a62899b8630874cfff4905e
#
_cell.length_a   1.000
_cell.length_b   1.000
_cell.length_c   1.000
_cell.angle_alpha   90.00
_cell.angle_beta   90.00
_cell.angle_gamma   90.00
#
_symmetry.space_group_name_H-M   'P 1'
#
loop_
_entity.id
_entity.type
_entity.pdbx_description
1 polymer ?
#
loop_
_entity_poly.entity_id
_entity_poly.type
_entity_poly.pdbx_seq_one_letter_code
_entity_poly.pdbx_strand_id
1 'polypeptide(L)'
;MSETMTKPDRLLVAVGGNATHPETIEGTSIEQKAIAEKTAEALLPLALLDNELVITHGNGPVVGKILMRQALTRDRIAPMPLDICVAHSQGGIAYLLMQAIENALRRADNERHVACLLTQVEVDADDPAFADPSKPIGPFFTEDEAKKLAEQLDWLMKEDAGRGWRHVVPSPKPRHIVDISLVRVLARRGTIVIAGGGGGIPVVRGLKGERQGVAAVIDKDLTSAHMANVLGIDTMMILTAVEQVALHWGKPEQRLLDRVSLTELKAYSAEGHFPEGSMGPKIDAAIRFLEGGGREVIIGHIEQAMAALEGRAGTRIVETDATGDS
;
A
#
# COMPACT_ATOMS: atom_id res chain seq x y z
N MET A 1 33.02 6.35 -11.87
CA MET A 1 32.43 7.70 -11.84
C MET A 1 31.04 7.52 -11.22
N SER A 2 30.75 8.13 -10.06
CA SER A 2 29.43 8.06 -9.42
C SER A 2 28.45 8.80 -10.33
N GLU A 3 27.53 8.07 -10.97
CA GLU A 3 26.36 8.72 -11.59
C GLU A 3 25.65 9.51 -10.49
N THR A 4 25.65 10.81 -10.62
CA THR A 4 24.84 11.70 -9.79
C THR A 4 23.38 11.34 -10.07
N MET A 5 22.78 10.53 -9.20
CA MET A 5 21.37 10.15 -9.33
C MET A 5 20.51 11.43 -9.28
N THR A 6 19.86 11.73 -10.37
CA THR A 6 18.90 12.82 -10.45
C THR A 6 17.71 12.49 -9.55
N LYS A 7 17.41 13.41 -8.61
CA LYS A 7 16.20 13.30 -7.78
C LYS A 7 14.96 13.24 -8.68
N PRO A 8 13.99 12.38 -8.40
CA PRO A 8 12.78 12.31 -9.22
C PRO A 8 11.95 13.58 -9.06
N ASP A 9 11.45 14.12 -10.16
CA ASP A 9 10.52 15.25 -10.15
C ASP A 9 9.15 14.84 -9.60
N ARG A 10 8.77 13.57 -9.82
CA ARG A 10 7.49 13.01 -9.39
C ARG A 10 7.71 11.67 -8.70
N LEU A 11 7.30 11.60 -7.44
CA LEU A 11 7.50 10.45 -6.56
C LEU A 11 6.17 9.98 -5.97
N LEU A 12 5.90 8.68 -6.08
CA LEU A 12 4.85 8.03 -5.30
C LEU A 12 5.48 7.08 -4.28
N VAL A 13 5.06 7.21 -3.02
CA VAL A 13 5.51 6.36 -1.91
C VAL A 13 4.35 5.53 -1.38
N ALA A 14 4.41 4.22 -1.59
CA ALA A 14 3.44 3.26 -1.07
C ALA A 14 3.92 2.71 0.28
N VAL A 15 3.29 3.19 1.37
CA VAL A 15 3.65 2.81 2.75
C VAL A 15 2.93 1.52 3.15
N GLY A 16 3.68 0.50 3.59
CA GLY A 16 3.16 -0.79 4.03
C GLY A 16 2.27 -0.67 5.27
N GLY A 17 1.35 -1.65 5.46
CA GLY A 17 0.48 -1.69 6.64
C GLY A 17 1.23 -1.72 7.97
N ASN A 18 2.38 -2.37 8.03
CA ASN A 18 3.22 -2.42 9.23
C ASN A 18 3.82 -1.06 9.63
N ALA A 19 3.98 -0.14 8.68
CA ALA A 19 4.43 1.23 8.98
C ALA A 19 3.30 2.13 9.51
N THR A 20 2.05 1.70 9.41
CA THR A 20 0.88 2.41 9.95
C THR A 20 0.26 1.69 11.16
N HIS A 21 0.36 0.38 11.19
CA HIS A 21 -0.19 -0.47 12.26
C HIS A 21 0.55 -1.82 12.28
N PRO A 22 1.75 -1.89 12.88
CA PRO A 22 2.49 -3.15 13.02
C PRO A 22 1.69 -4.16 13.86
N GLU A 23 1.92 -5.45 13.60
CA GLU A 23 1.25 -6.55 14.31
C GLU A 23 1.59 -6.60 15.81
N THR A 24 2.68 -5.97 16.21
CA THR A 24 3.21 -5.96 17.58
C THR A 24 2.50 -5.00 18.52
N ILE A 25 1.57 -4.16 18.03
CA ILE A 25 0.83 -3.19 18.84
C ILE A 25 -0.64 -3.57 19.03
N GLU A 26 -1.21 -3.19 20.16
CA GLU A 26 -2.65 -3.31 20.39
C GLU A 26 -3.46 -2.36 19.52
N GLY A 27 -2.87 -1.22 19.16
CA GLY A 27 -3.49 -0.16 18.38
C GLY A 27 -4.24 0.84 19.23
N THR A 28 -3.74 1.10 20.42
CA THR A 28 -4.20 2.23 21.24
C THR A 28 -3.92 3.56 20.54
N SER A 29 -4.60 4.62 20.93
CA SER A 29 -4.38 5.95 20.32
C SER A 29 -2.94 6.46 20.51
N ILE A 30 -2.31 6.11 21.64
CA ILE A 30 -0.92 6.48 21.94
C ILE A 30 0.02 5.75 20.97
N GLU A 31 -0.12 4.44 20.83
CA GLU A 31 0.70 3.65 19.92
C GLU A 31 0.53 4.07 18.46
N GLN A 32 -0.72 4.30 18.01
CA GLN A 32 -0.98 4.74 16.64
C GLN A 32 -0.33 6.09 16.33
N LYS A 33 -0.37 7.05 17.27
CA LYS A 33 0.32 8.34 17.12
C LYS A 33 1.84 8.17 17.07
N ALA A 34 2.41 7.37 17.97
CA ALA A 34 3.86 7.12 17.99
C ALA A 34 4.35 6.46 16.69
N ILE A 35 3.57 5.52 16.13
CA ILE A 35 3.88 4.90 14.83
C ILE A 35 3.77 5.92 13.70
N ALA A 36 2.74 6.77 13.69
CA ALA A 36 2.61 7.81 12.68
C ALA A 36 3.78 8.82 12.73
N GLU A 37 4.22 9.21 13.94
CA GLU A 37 5.38 10.06 14.13
C GLU A 37 6.68 9.39 13.61
N LYS A 38 6.91 8.12 13.95
CA LYS A 38 8.06 7.36 13.45
C LYS A 38 8.04 7.25 11.92
N THR A 39 6.88 7.00 11.34
CA THR A 39 6.70 6.95 9.89
C THR A 39 6.97 8.31 9.25
N ALA A 40 6.47 9.40 9.85
CA ALA A 40 6.71 10.75 9.35
C ALA A 40 8.20 11.14 9.40
N GLU A 41 8.91 10.78 10.46
CA GLU A 41 10.38 11.02 10.55
C GLU A 41 11.13 10.25 9.45
N ALA A 42 10.75 9.00 9.17
CA ALA A 42 11.36 8.21 8.11
C ALA A 42 11.08 8.78 6.70
N LEU A 43 9.91 9.40 6.52
CA LEU A 43 9.51 10.02 5.24
C LEU A 43 9.98 11.48 5.12
N LEU A 44 10.40 12.14 6.21
CA LEU A 44 10.77 13.55 6.21
C LEU A 44 11.84 13.90 5.16
N PRO A 45 12.93 13.12 4.96
CA PRO A 45 13.91 13.42 3.93
C PRO A 45 13.32 13.47 2.52
N LEU A 46 12.33 12.60 2.22
CA LEU A 46 11.60 12.60 0.95
C LEU A 46 10.62 13.77 0.86
N ALA A 47 9.99 14.14 1.99
CA ALA A 47 9.06 15.25 2.08
C ALA A 47 9.72 16.62 1.92
N LEU A 48 11.03 16.71 2.22
CA LEU A 48 11.85 17.92 2.05
C LEU A 48 12.38 18.09 0.63
N LEU A 49 12.20 17.11 -0.25
CA LEU A 49 12.59 17.26 -1.65
C LEU A 49 11.62 18.21 -2.37
N ASP A 50 12.16 19.01 -3.30
CA ASP A 50 11.35 19.85 -4.18
C ASP A 50 10.82 18.99 -5.35
N ASN A 51 9.78 18.21 -5.07
CA ASN A 51 9.15 17.30 -6.01
C ASN A 51 7.64 17.18 -5.79
N GLU A 52 6.94 16.64 -6.78
CA GLU A 52 5.55 16.20 -6.61
C GLU A 52 5.55 14.89 -5.79
N LEU A 53 5.00 14.92 -4.57
CA LEU A 53 4.98 13.75 -3.68
C LEU A 53 3.56 13.29 -3.41
N VAL A 54 3.28 12.04 -3.75
CA VAL A 54 2.04 11.33 -3.43
C VAL A 54 2.35 10.16 -2.50
N ILE A 55 1.57 10.00 -1.43
CA ILE A 55 1.72 8.92 -0.45
C ILE A 55 0.45 8.08 -0.46
N THR A 56 0.61 6.77 -0.58
CA THR A 56 -0.44 5.79 -0.32
C THR A 56 -0.10 4.99 0.93
N HIS A 57 -1.09 4.41 1.59
CA HIS A 57 -0.85 3.58 2.79
C HIS A 57 -1.72 2.32 2.80
N GLY A 58 -1.27 1.27 3.48
CA GLY A 58 -2.07 0.08 3.75
C GLY A 58 -3.08 0.30 4.89
N ASN A 59 -4.08 -0.58 4.97
CA ASN A 59 -5.09 -0.52 6.03
C ASN A 59 -5.50 -1.89 6.60
N GLY A 60 -4.94 -3.00 6.11
CA GLY A 60 -5.41 -4.36 6.41
C GLY A 60 -5.69 -4.64 7.90
N PRO A 61 -4.74 -4.40 8.83
CA PRO A 61 -5.00 -4.60 10.26
C PRO A 61 -6.09 -3.67 10.80
N VAL A 62 -6.13 -2.41 10.36
CA VAL A 62 -7.04 -1.38 10.88
C VAL A 62 -8.47 -1.63 10.40
N VAL A 63 -8.69 -1.88 9.11
CA VAL A 63 -10.03 -2.13 8.56
C VAL A 63 -10.65 -3.39 9.18
N GLY A 64 -9.85 -4.44 9.40
CA GLY A 64 -10.34 -5.64 10.07
C GLY A 64 -10.71 -5.41 11.53
N LYS A 65 -9.94 -4.58 12.28
CA LYS A 65 -10.32 -4.18 13.65
C LYS A 65 -11.61 -3.32 13.67
N ILE A 66 -11.81 -2.46 12.67
CA ILE A 66 -13.07 -1.70 12.52
C ILE A 66 -14.22 -2.67 12.27
N LEU A 67 -14.06 -3.60 11.33
CA LEU A 67 -15.09 -4.60 11.00
C LEU A 67 -15.42 -5.48 12.21
N MET A 68 -14.41 -5.90 12.99
CA MET A 68 -14.61 -6.65 14.23
C MET A 68 -15.46 -5.86 15.23
N ARG A 69 -15.24 -4.55 15.39
CA ARG A 69 -16.08 -3.71 16.26
C ARG A 69 -17.54 -3.71 15.79
N GLN A 70 -17.78 -3.67 14.46
CA GLN A 70 -19.14 -3.78 13.91
C GLN A 70 -19.78 -5.13 14.27
N ALA A 71 -19.02 -6.22 14.12
CA ALA A 71 -19.50 -7.56 14.45
C ALA A 71 -19.86 -7.71 15.93
N LEU A 72 -19.01 -7.22 16.82
CA LEU A 72 -19.22 -7.30 18.29
C LEU A 72 -20.38 -6.45 18.81
N THR A 73 -20.79 -5.42 18.07
CA THR A 73 -21.85 -4.50 18.50
C THR A 73 -23.15 -4.62 17.71
N ARG A 74 -23.23 -5.56 16.76
CA ARG A 74 -24.34 -5.69 15.80
C ARG A 74 -25.72 -5.84 16.43
N ASP A 75 -25.79 -6.43 17.63
CA ASP A 75 -27.05 -6.63 18.35
C ASP A 75 -27.56 -5.34 19.03
N ARG A 76 -26.76 -4.27 19.06
CA ARG A 76 -27.07 -2.99 19.72
C ARG A 76 -27.03 -1.82 18.74
N ILE A 77 -26.16 -1.86 17.75
CA ILE A 77 -25.92 -0.79 16.80
C ILE A 77 -25.84 -1.41 15.40
N ALA A 78 -26.57 -0.84 14.44
CA ALA A 78 -26.52 -1.30 13.06
C ALA A 78 -25.08 -1.29 12.52
N PRO A 79 -24.58 -2.42 12.01
CA PRO A 79 -23.19 -2.51 11.54
C PRO A 79 -22.99 -1.74 10.24
N MET A 80 -21.83 -1.13 10.10
CA MET A 80 -21.39 -0.51 8.84
C MET A 80 -20.89 -1.59 7.88
N PRO A 81 -21.23 -1.51 6.59
CA PRO A 81 -20.68 -2.40 5.57
C PRO A 81 -19.17 -2.16 5.35
N LEU A 82 -18.51 -3.11 4.68
CA LEU A 82 -17.05 -3.14 4.56
C LEU A 82 -16.48 -1.93 3.82
N ASP A 83 -17.13 -1.44 2.77
CA ASP A 83 -16.70 -0.24 2.03
C ASP A 83 -16.67 1.01 2.94
N ILE A 84 -17.66 1.18 3.81
CA ILE A 84 -17.67 2.27 4.82
C ILE A 84 -16.56 2.04 5.86
N CYS A 85 -16.32 0.80 6.29
CA CYS A 85 -15.18 0.49 7.17
C CYS A 85 -13.84 0.83 6.49
N VAL A 86 -13.71 0.60 5.19
CA VAL A 86 -12.53 1.01 4.39
C VAL A 86 -12.39 2.53 4.40
N ALA A 87 -13.48 3.28 4.18
CA ALA A 87 -13.45 4.75 4.20
C ALA A 87 -13.03 5.29 5.58
N HIS A 88 -13.54 4.72 6.68
CA HIS A 88 -13.12 5.06 8.05
C HIS A 88 -11.62 4.78 8.26
N SER A 89 -11.11 3.63 7.80
CA SER A 89 -9.69 3.29 7.92
C SER A 89 -8.82 4.26 7.11
N GLN A 90 -9.27 4.65 5.92
CA GLN A 90 -8.56 5.59 5.05
C GLN A 90 -8.44 6.97 5.73
N GLY A 91 -9.55 7.52 6.21
CA GLY A 91 -9.56 8.81 6.89
C GLY A 91 -8.78 8.79 8.22
N GLY A 92 -8.94 7.76 9.03
CA GLY A 92 -8.27 7.66 10.33
C GLY A 92 -6.76 7.54 10.24
N ILE A 93 -6.25 6.69 9.33
CA ILE A 93 -4.80 6.54 9.11
C ILE A 93 -4.23 7.82 8.49
N ALA A 94 -4.89 8.35 7.45
CA ALA A 94 -4.40 9.55 6.78
C ALA A 94 -4.40 10.78 7.70
N TYR A 95 -5.37 10.93 8.61
CA TYR A 95 -5.38 11.99 9.62
C TYR A 95 -4.12 11.95 10.50
N LEU A 96 -3.76 10.76 11.01
CA LEU A 96 -2.57 10.60 11.85
C LEU A 96 -1.28 10.88 11.06
N LEU A 97 -1.16 10.36 9.85
CA LEU A 97 0.01 10.58 8.99
C LEU A 97 0.15 12.07 8.59
N MET A 98 -0.96 12.71 8.18
CA MET A 98 -0.98 14.11 7.80
C MET A 98 -0.47 14.99 8.94
N GLN A 99 -1.03 14.83 10.15
CA GLN A 99 -0.62 15.59 11.33
C GLN A 99 0.85 15.33 11.67
N ALA A 100 1.31 14.09 11.63
CA ALA A 100 2.68 13.72 11.95
C ALA A 100 3.68 14.29 10.93
N ILE A 101 3.37 14.21 9.62
CA ILE A 101 4.23 14.76 8.55
C ILE A 101 4.27 16.30 8.64
N GLU A 102 3.13 16.97 8.84
CA GLU A 102 3.11 18.44 9.04
C GLU A 102 3.95 18.87 10.23
N ASN A 103 3.85 18.15 11.36
CA ASN A 103 4.65 18.44 12.54
C ASN A 103 6.16 18.20 12.28
N ALA A 104 6.54 17.17 11.55
CA ALA A 104 7.92 16.92 11.16
C ALA A 104 8.46 18.00 10.22
N LEU A 105 7.68 18.43 9.23
CA LEU A 105 8.03 19.53 8.33
C LEU A 105 8.24 20.84 9.09
N ARG A 106 7.34 21.17 10.02
CA ARG A 106 7.48 22.39 10.86
C ARG A 106 8.73 22.37 11.73
N ARG A 107 9.08 21.21 12.30
CA ARG A 107 10.35 21.07 13.05
C ARG A 107 11.59 21.26 12.16
N ALA A 108 11.45 21.05 10.86
CA ALA A 108 12.50 21.26 9.86
C ALA A 108 12.40 22.63 9.15
N ASP A 109 11.66 23.60 9.73
CA ASP A 109 11.42 24.94 9.18
C ASP A 109 10.87 24.92 7.74
N ASN A 110 10.01 23.94 7.42
CA ASN A 110 9.38 23.78 6.11
C ASN A 110 7.87 23.97 6.22
N GLU A 111 7.30 24.81 5.33
CA GLU A 111 5.87 25.17 5.32
C GLU A 111 5.05 24.36 4.30
N ARG A 112 5.61 23.31 3.70
CA ARG A 112 4.93 22.48 2.73
C ARG A 112 3.62 21.92 3.32
N HIS A 113 2.52 22.03 2.57
CA HIS A 113 1.23 21.54 3.00
C HIS A 113 1.10 20.04 2.79
N VAL A 114 0.31 19.39 3.66
CA VAL A 114 -0.09 17.99 3.51
C VAL A 114 -1.62 17.94 3.42
N ALA A 115 -2.15 17.20 2.46
CA ALA A 115 -3.59 17.02 2.30
C ALA A 115 -3.93 15.54 2.15
N CYS A 116 -5.07 15.13 2.69
CA CYS A 116 -5.66 13.82 2.46
C CYS A 116 -6.87 13.94 1.55
N LEU A 117 -6.92 13.10 0.52
CA LEU A 117 -8.10 12.91 -0.33
C LEU A 117 -8.70 11.53 -0.10
N LEU A 118 -9.91 11.46 0.43
CA LEU A 118 -10.68 10.22 0.42
C LEU A 118 -10.87 9.77 -1.01
N THR A 119 -10.36 8.60 -1.34
CA THR A 119 -10.22 8.14 -2.71
C THR A 119 -11.12 6.94 -2.96
N GLN A 120 -12.10 7.08 -3.83
CA GLN A 120 -12.86 5.96 -4.37
C GLN A 120 -12.11 5.35 -5.56
N VAL A 121 -12.17 4.02 -5.68
CA VAL A 121 -11.56 3.28 -6.78
C VAL A 121 -12.59 2.36 -7.40
N GLU A 122 -12.88 2.59 -8.69
CA GLU A 122 -13.79 1.75 -9.45
C GLU A 122 -13.15 0.37 -9.71
N VAL A 123 -13.93 -0.67 -9.47
CA VAL A 123 -13.59 -2.06 -9.73
C VAL A 123 -14.63 -2.68 -10.65
N ASP A 124 -14.27 -3.80 -11.27
CA ASP A 124 -15.21 -4.57 -12.09
C ASP A 124 -16.17 -5.35 -11.17
N ALA A 125 -17.47 -5.22 -11.40
CA ALA A 125 -18.47 -5.97 -10.64
C ALA A 125 -18.35 -7.50 -10.84
N ASP A 126 -17.81 -7.92 -11.99
CA ASP A 126 -17.63 -9.32 -12.38
C ASP A 126 -16.18 -9.81 -12.12
N ASP A 127 -15.39 -9.07 -11.34
CA ASP A 127 -14.02 -9.49 -11.00
C ASP A 127 -14.05 -10.84 -10.27
N PRO A 128 -13.26 -11.85 -10.72
CA PRO A 128 -13.22 -13.17 -10.10
C PRO A 128 -12.93 -13.19 -8.60
N ALA A 129 -12.27 -12.15 -8.09
CA ALA A 129 -11.99 -12.01 -6.67
C ALA A 129 -13.24 -11.96 -5.77
N PHE A 130 -14.41 -11.60 -6.34
CA PHE A 130 -15.66 -11.65 -5.59
C PHE A 130 -16.15 -13.08 -5.37
N ALA A 131 -15.85 -14.00 -6.28
CA ALA A 131 -16.19 -15.43 -6.15
C ALA A 131 -15.17 -16.21 -5.30
N ASP A 132 -13.89 -15.77 -5.26
CA ASP A 132 -12.83 -16.38 -4.45
C ASP A 132 -12.09 -15.32 -3.60
N PRO A 133 -12.64 -14.95 -2.44
CA PRO A 133 -12.00 -14.01 -1.54
C PRO A 133 -10.66 -14.51 -1.01
N SER A 134 -9.61 -13.69 -1.11
CA SER A 134 -8.24 -14.08 -0.74
C SER A 134 -7.48 -13.03 0.08
N LYS A 135 -7.98 -11.79 0.19
CA LYS A 135 -7.29 -10.70 0.89
C LYS A 135 -7.44 -10.82 2.40
N PRO A 136 -6.38 -11.13 3.16
CA PRO A 136 -6.47 -11.23 4.61
C PRO A 136 -6.56 -9.85 5.25
N ILE A 137 -7.50 -9.68 6.17
CA ILE A 137 -7.69 -8.46 6.97
C ILE A 137 -7.82 -8.78 8.47
N GLY A 138 -7.62 -7.78 9.31
CA GLY A 138 -7.78 -7.90 10.75
C GLY A 138 -6.65 -8.65 11.47
N PRO A 139 -6.90 -9.05 12.72
CA PRO A 139 -5.93 -9.78 13.53
C PRO A 139 -5.81 -11.25 13.10
N PHE A 140 -4.79 -11.91 13.65
CA PHE A 140 -4.65 -13.35 13.57
C PHE A 140 -5.48 -14.04 14.66
N PHE A 141 -6.00 -15.22 14.32
CA PHE A 141 -6.79 -16.08 15.19
C PHE A 141 -6.19 -17.49 15.23
N THR A 142 -6.43 -18.19 16.31
CA THR A 142 -6.24 -19.65 16.34
C THR A 142 -7.27 -20.33 15.46
N GLU A 143 -7.05 -21.59 15.10
CA GLU A 143 -7.98 -22.36 14.28
C GLU A 143 -9.36 -22.49 14.94
N ASP A 144 -9.41 -22.70 16.26
CA ASP A 144 -10.66 -22.83 17.03
C ASP A 144 -11.43 -21.51 17.10
N GLU A 145 -10.74 -20.37 17.23
CA GLU A 145 -11.36 -19.05 17.18
C GLU A 145 -11.90 -18.76 15.76
N ALA A 146 -11.13 -19.10 14.75
CA ALA A 146 -11.53 -18.91 13.35
C ALA A 146 -12.80 -19.71 13.01
N LYS A 147 -12.92 -20.97 13.45
CA LYS A 147 -14.12 -21.78 13.27
C LYS A 147 -15.34 -21.14 13.93
N LYS A 148 -15.20 -20.65 15.16
CA LYS A 148 -16.27 -19.96 15.87
C LYS A 148 -16.72 -18.68 15.19
N LEU A 149 -15.76 -17.88 14.70
CA LEU A 149 -16.05 -16.63 13.98
C LEU A 149 -16.72 -16.90 12.63
N ALA A 150 -16.29 -17.93 11.90
CA ALA A 150 -16.93 -18.37 10.66
C ALA A 150 -18.40 -18.74 10.89
N GLU A 151 -18.71 -19.53 11.93
CA GLU A 151 -20.08 -19.93 12.26
C GLU A 151 -20.96 -18.76 12.75
N GLN A 152 -20.41 -17.85 13.58
CA GLN A 152 -21.16 -16.77 14.20
C GLN A 152 -21.38 -15.56 13.29
N LEU A 153 -20.42 -15.27 12.41
CA LEU A 153 -20.36 -14.03 11.63
C LEU A 153 -20.47 -14.27 10.13
N ASP A 154 -20.54 -15.52 9.69
CA ASP A 154 -20.47 -15.93 8.27
C ASP A 154 -19.19 -15.40 7.58
N TRP A 155 -18.08 -15.41 8.32
CA TRP A 155 -16.80 -14.95 7.83
C TRP A 155 -16.01 -16.07 7.16
N LEU A 156 -15.49 -15.79 5.97
CA LEU A 156 -14.56 -16.72 5.31
C LEU A 156 -13.19 -16.56 5.98
N MET A 157 -12.72 -17.63 6.62
CA MET A 157 -11.43 -17.67 7.31
C MET A 157 -10.45 -18.52 6.52
N LYS A 158 -9.25 -18.02 6.29
CA LYS A 158 -8.14 -18.77 5.65
C LYS A 158 -6.89 -18.68 6.51
N GLU A 159 -6.04 -19.72 6.46
CA GLU A 159 -4.73 -19.69 7.07
C GLU A 159 -3.80 -18.72 6.32
N ASP A 160 -3.05 -17.91 7.05
CA ASP A 160 -2.15 -16.89 6.49
C ASP A 160 -0.68 -17.28 6.78
N ALA A 161 -0.09 -18.05 5.88
CA ALA A 161 1.33 -18.39 5.83
C ALA A 161 1.93 -18.93 7.15
N GLY A 162 1.24 -19.80 7.84
CA GLY A 162 1.70 -20.43 9.09
C GLY A 162 1.66 -19.52 10.32
N ARG A 163 1.15 -18.30 10.19
CA ARG A 163 1.05 -17.31 11.28
C ARG A 163 -0.27 -17.39 12.05
N GLY A 164 -1.24 -18.12 11.53
CA GLY A 164 -2.58 -18.27 12.08
C GLY A 164 -3.67 -17.98 11.03
N TRP A 165 -4.91 -17.90 11.47
CA TRP A 165 -6.07 -17.71 10.61
C TRP A 165 -6.50 -16.26 10.57
N ARG A 166 -6.96 -15.81 9.40
CA ARG A 166 -7.49 -14.46 9.21
C ARG A 166 -8.78 -14.46 8.42
N HIS A 167 -9.61 -13.47 8.66
CA HIS A 167 -10.74 -13.20 7.79
C HIS A 167 -10.25 -12.75 6.41
N VAL A 168 -10.76 -13.38 5.35
CA VAL A 168 -10.44 -13.00 3.96
C VAL A 168 -11.65 -12.38 3.28
N VAL A 169 -11.37 -11.35 2.49
CA VAL A 169 -12.37 -10.59 1.74
C VAL A 169 -11.99 -10.50 0.26
N PRO A 170 -12.94 -10.19 -0.65
CA PRO A 170 -12.63 -9.94 -2.05
C PRO A 170 -11.57 -8.83 -2.21
N SER A 171 -10.67 -9.03 -3.18
CA SER A 171 -9.65 -8.04 -3.54
C SER A 171 -9.60 -7.82 -5.05
N PRO A 172 -10.63 -7.17 -5.62
CA PRO A 172 -10.70 -6.91 -7.04
C PRO A 172 -9.61 -5.96 -7.52
N LYS A 173 -9.27 -6.01 -8.81
CA LYS A 173 -8.26 -5.16 -9.42
C LYS A 173 -8.78 -3.72 -9.60
N PRO A 174 -7.96 -2.68 -9.30
CA PRO A 174 -8.34 -1.29 -9.55
C PRO A 174 -8.47 -1.04 -11.05
N ARG A 175 -9.55 -0.36 -11.47
CA ARG A 175 -9.84 0.00 -12.87
C ARG A 175 -9.72 1.50 -13.11
N HIS A 176 -10.27 2.30 -12.21
CA HIS A 176 -10.26 3.75 -12.35
C HIS A 176 -10.21 4.42 -10.95
N ILE A 177 -9.35 5.40 -10.80
CA ILE A 177 -9.25 6.18 -9.57
C ILE A 177 -10.09 7.44 -9.74
N VAL A 178 -11.13 7.55 -8.93
CA VAL A 178 -12.07 8.67 -8.99
C VAL A 178 -11.35 9.95 -8.57
N ASP A 179 -11.61 11.02 -9.31
CA ASP A 179 -11.07 12.37 -9.04
C ASP A 179 -9.53 12.45 -8.95
N ILE A 180 -8.83 11.56 -9.65
CA ILE A 180 -7.36 11.55 -9.73
C ILE A 180 -6.77 12.90 -10.19
N SER A 181 -7.54 13.69 -10.93
CA SER A 181 -7.17 15.04 -11.34
C SER A 181 -6.92 15.97 -10.16
N LEU A 182 -7.65 15.81 -9.05
CA LEU A 182 -7.44 16.60 -7.82
C LEU A 182 -6.11 16.26 -7.17
N VAL A 183 -5.74 14.98 -7.13
CA VAL A 183 -4.40 14.55 -6.65
C VAL A 183 -3.32 15.23 -7.45
N ARG A 184 -3.44 15.21 -8.80
CA ARG A 184 -2.49 15.86 -9.71
C ARG A 184 -2.37 17.36 -9.47
N VAL A 185 -3.49 18.06 -9.34
CA VAL A 185 -3.50 19.52 -9.14
C VAL A 185 -2.82 19.91 -7.83
N LEU A 186 -3.10 19.20 -6.74
CA LEU A 186 -2.50 19.47 -5.44
C LEU A 186 -1.00 19.15 -5.44
N ALA A 187 -0.59 17.97 -5.94
CA ALA A 187 0.81 17.58 -6.01
C ALA A 187 1.66 18.57 -6.82
N ARG A 188 1.16 19.01 -7.98
CA ARG A 188 1.81 20.04 -8.82
C ARG A 188 1.93 21.42 -8.16
N ARG A 189 1.13 21.68 -7.13
CA ARG A 189 1.21 22.90 -6.31
C ARG A 189 2.15 22.74 -5.11
N GLY A 190 2.91 21.66 -5.05
CA GLY A 190 3.86 21.39 -3.97
C GLY A 190 3.22 20.78 -2.72
N THR A 191 1.91 20.52 -2.70
CA THR A 191 1.25 19.82 -1.59
C THR A 191 1.64 18.35 -1.59
N ILE A 192 2.01 17.80 -0.44
CA ILE A 192 2.14 16.36 -0.24
C ILE A 192 0.73 15.78 -0.17
N VAL A 193 0.39 14.85 -1.06
CA VAL A 193 -0.96 14.31 -1.14
C VAL A 193 -1.01 12.88 -0.62
N ILE A 194 -1.80 12.63 0.42
CA ILE A 194 -2.13 11.28 0.88
C ILE A 194 -3.42 10.86 0.18
N ALA A 195 -3.36 9.82 -0.67
CA ALA A 195 -4.50 9.35 -1.46
C ALA A 195 -4.46 7.83 -1.65
N GLY A 196 -5.57 7.20 -2.02
CA GLY A 196 -5.63 5.76 -2.29
C GLY A 196 -5.31 4.87 -1.09
N GLY A 197 -5.48 5.39 0.13
CA GLY A 197 -5.24 4.64 1.35
C GLY A 197 -6.08 3.35 1.42
N GLY A 198 -5.45 2.24 1.85
CA GLY A 198 -6.06 0.92 1.86
C GLY A 198 -6.41 0.34 0.49
N GLY A 199 -5.84 0.89 -0.57
CA GLY A 199 -6.18 0.56 -1.95
C GLY A 199 -7.35 1.39 -2.52
N GLY A 200 -7.91 2.30 -1.73
CA GLY A 200 -9.10 3.08 -2.06
C GLY A 200 -10.40 2.44 -1.61
N ILE A 201 -11.46 3.24 -1.57
CA ILE A 201 -12.82 2.78 -1.26
C ILE A 201 -13.37 2.10 -2.51
N PRO A 202 -13.66 0.78 -2.45
CA PRO A 202 -14.09 0.05 -3.64
C PRO A 202 -15.52 0.42 -4.04
N VAL A 203 -15.69 0.80 -5.31
CA VAL A 203 -17.00 1.12 -5.88
C VAL A 203 -17.17 0.45 -7.25
N VAL A 204 -18.39 0.09 -7.57
CA VAL A 204 -18.77 -0.31 -8.93
C VAL A 204 -19.56 0.81 -9.59
N ARG A 205 -19.44 0.91 -10.91
CA ARG A 205 -20.15 1.90 -11.70
C ARG A 205 -21.38 1.29 -12.36
N GLY A 206 -22.55 1.88 -12.07
CA GLY A 206 -23.81 1.48 -12.67
C GLY A 206 -23.97 2.02 -14.10
N LEU A 207 -25.04 1.57 -14.76
CA LEU A 207 -25.31 1.88 -16.17
C LEU A 207 -25.52 3.38 -16.46
N LYS A 208 -25.97 4.15 -15.48
CA LYS A 208 -26.17 5.59 -15.60
C LYS A 208 -24.99 6.41 -15.09
N GLY A 209 -23.89 5.72 -14.72
CA GLY A 209 -22.66 6.36 -14.19
C GLY A 209 -22.65 6.61 -12.69
N GLU A 210 -23.71 6.25 -11.96
CA GLU A 210 -23.74 6.25 -10.50
C GLU A 210 -22.72 5.27 -9.94
N ARG A 211 -22.20 5.57 -8.75
CA ARG A 211 -21.24 4.70 -8.04
C ARG A 211 -21.90 4.11 -6.80
N GLN A 212 -21.64 2.85 -6.55
CA GLN A 212 -22.09 2.12 -5.38
C GLN A 212 -20.92 1.42 -4.72
N GLY A 213 -20.79 1.57 -3.39
CA GLY A 213 -19.79 0.86 -2.60
C GLY A 213 -20.02 -0.65 -2.63
N VAL A 214 -18.94 -1.42 -2.63
CA VAL A 214 -18.97 -2.90 -2.61
C VAL A 214 -18.11 -3.45 -1.50
N ALA A 215 -18.49 -4.65 -1.00
CA ALA A 215 -17.78 -5.30 0.10
C ALA A 215 -16.46 -5.93 -0.39
N ALA A 216 -15.40 -5.14 -0.44
CA ALA A 216 -14.07 -5.56 -0.88
C ALA A 216 -12.97 -4.72 -0.19
N VAL A 217 -11.72 -5.17 -0.29
CA VAL A 217 -10.52 -4.40 0.07
C VAL A 217 -9.50 -4.53 -1.07
N ILE A 218 -9.30 -3.46 -1.80
CA ILE A 218 -8.39 -3.43 -2.94
C ILE A 218 -6.93 -3.54 -2.45
N ASP A 219 -6.06 -4.13 -3.25
CA ASP A 219 -4.64 -4.12 -2.92
C ASP A 219 -4.03 -2.73 -3.11
N LYS A 220 -3.35 -2.22 -2.07
CA LYS A 220 -2.77 -0.87 -2.11
C LYS A 220 -1.62 -0.73 -3.11
N ASP A 221 -0.82 -1.80 -3.28
CA ASP A 221 0.35 -1.75 -4.17
C ASP A 221 -0.12 -1.69 -5.62
N LEU A 222 -1.19 -2.43 -5.98
CA LEU A 222 -1.82 -2.36 -7.29
C LEU A 222 -2.47 -0.99 -7.55
N THR A 223 -3.17 -0.42 -6.55
CA THR A 223 -3.73 0.93 -6.67
C THR A 223 -2.63 1.97 -6.80
N SER A 224 -1.52 1.82 -6.07
CA SER A 224 -0.38 2.73 -6.15
C SER A 224 0.26 2.72 -7.54
N ALA A 225 0.47 1.54 -8.11
CA ALA A 225 0.99 1.40 -9.48
C ALA A 225 0.04 2.03 -10.52
N HIS A 226 -1.27 1.77 -10.39
CA HIS A 226 -2.26 2.37 -11.29
C HIS A 226 -2.31 3.91 -11.14
N MET A 227 -2.29 4.41 -9.90
CA MET A 227 -2.23 5.85 -9.60
C MET A 227 -0.96 6.49 -10.18
N ALA A 228 0.18 5.86 -9.98
CA ALA A 228 1.47 6.33 -10.46
C ALA A 228 1.49 6.46 -11.98
N ASN A 229 0.99 5.45 -12.71
CA ASN A 229 0.90 5.48 -14.17
C ASN A 229 -0.03 6.61 -14.66
N VAL A 230 -1.22 6.75 -14.07
CA VAL A 230 -2.17 7.81 -14.46
C VAL A 230 -1.62 9.21 -14.17
N LEU A 231 -0.90 9.39 -13.06
CA LEU A 231 -0.27 10.67 -12.71
C LEU A 231 0.99 10.95 -13.53
N GLY A 232 1.57 9.96 -14.17
CA GLY A 232 2.85 10.05 -14.87
C GLY A 232 4.03 10.16 -13.91
N ILE A 233 3.98 9.44 -12.81
CA ILE A 233 5.07 9.37 -11.81
C ILE A 233 6.32 8.76 -12.43
N ASP A 234 7.48 9.29 -12.09
CA ASP A 234 8.76 8.78 -12.60
C ASP A 234 9.29 7.61 -11.76
N THR A 235 9.21 7.74 -10.44
CA THR A 235 9.72 6.75 -9.48
C THR A 235 8.61 6.35 -8.50
N MET A 236 8.40 5.04 -8.35
CA MET A 236 7.51 4.48 -7.33
C MET A 236 8.33 3.78 -6.25
N MET A 237 8.14 4.16 -4.99
CA MET A 237 8.73 3.48 -3.84
C MET A 237 7.68 2.64 -3.12
N ILE A 238 7.98 1.37 -2.86
CA ILE A 238 7.16 0.48 -2.03
C ILE A 238 7.94 0.25 -0.73
N LEU A 239 7.58 0.99 0.31
CA LEU A 239 8.24 0.93 1.60
C LEU A 239 7.54 -0.08 2.52
N THR A 240 8.30 -1.01 3.05
CA THR A 240 7.82 -2.16 3.82
C THR A 240 8.75 -2.46 4.99
N ALA A 241 8.57 -3.62 5.66
CA ALA A 241 9.42 -4.07 6.77
C ALA A 241 10.64 -4.89 6.31
N VAL A 242 10.78 -5.16 5.00
CA VAL A 242 11.94 -5.87 4.47
C VAL A 242 12.93 -4.91 3.85
N GLU A 243 14.22 -5.22 3.98
CA GLU A 243 15.28 -4.37 3.45
C GLU A 243 15.39 -4.48 1.93
N GLN A 244 15.27 -5.69 1.39
CA GLN A 244 15.41 -5.99 -0.03
C GLN A 244 14.47 -7.12 -0.48
N VAL A 245 14.23 -7.21 -1.77
CA VAL A 245 13.59 -8.39 -2.38
C VAL A 245 14.59 -9.53 -2.37
N ALA A 246 14.11 -10.73 -2.03
CA ALA A 246 14.94 -11.93 -1.99
C ALA A 246 14.37 -13.05 -2.86
N LEU A 247 15.26 -13.77 -3.54
CA LEU A 247 14.95 -15.08 -4.10
C LEU A 247 15.15 -16.13 -3.01
N HIS A 248 14.40 -17.23 -3.09
CA HIS A 248 14.48 -18.35 -2.14
C HIS A 248 14.37 -17.94 -0.67
N TRP A 249 13.45 -17.01 -0.37
CA TRP A 249 13.27 -16.46 0.97
C TRP A 249 13.15 -17.57 2.05
N GLY A 250 13.95 -17.43 3.12
CA GLY A 250 13.97 -18.37 4.25
C GLY A 250 14.66 -19.70 3.97
N LYS A 251 15.32 -19.86 2.82
CA LYS A 251 16.10 -21.06 2.44
C LYS A 251 17.60 -20.78 2.49
N PRO A 252 18.46 -21.83 2.57
CA PRO A 252 19.91 -21.65 2.56
C PRO A 252 20.44 -20.92 1.31
N GLU A 253 19.73 -21.02 0.19
CA GLU A 253 20.06 -20.42 -1.11
C GLU A 253 19.51 -18.98 -1.24
N GLN A 254 19.03 -18.39 -0.15
CA GLN A 254 18.50 -17.02 -0.20
C GLN A 254 19.49 -16.04 -0.80
N ARG A 255 19.04 -15.27 -1.77
CA ARG A 255 19.81 -14.22 -2.44
C ARG A 255 19.03 -12.91 -2.45
N LEU A 256 19.61 -11.87 -1.89
CA LEU A 256 19.06 -10.52 -1.94
C LEU A 256 19.32 -9.91 -3.32
N LEU A 257 18.39 -9.09 -3.79
CA LEU A 257 18.47 -8.40 -5.06
C LEU A 257 18.74 -6.91 -4.84
N ASP A 258 19.88 -6.41 -5.29
CA ASP A 258 20.20 -4.97 -5.25
C ASP A 258 19.54 -4.25 -6.43
N ARG A 259 19.73 -4.77 -7.63
CA ARG A 259 19.17 -4.26 -8.88
C ARG A 259 18.66 -5.43 -9.73
N VAL A 260 17.53 -5.24 -10.39
CA VAL A 260 16.93 -6.25 -11.26
C VAL A 260 16.19 -5.58 -12.40
N SER A 261 16.29 -6.13 -13.60
CA SER A 261 15.51 -5.70 -14.75
C SER A 261 14.08 -6.22 -14.69
N LEU A 262 13.17 -5.54 -15.40
CA LEU A 262 11.78 -5.98 -15.54
C LEU A 262 11.69 -7.42 -16.11
N THR A 263 12.58 -7.76 -17.06
CA THR A 263 12.62 -9.09 -17.67
C THR A 263 12.99 -10.18 -16.66
N GLU A 264 14.05 -9.95 -15.87
CA GLU A 264 14.45 -10.88 -14.80
C GLU A 264 13.38 -11.00 -13.72
N LEU A 265 12.79 -9.86 -13.31
CA LEU A 265 11.74 -9.85 -12.29
C LEU A 265 10.52 -10.70 -12.71
N LYS A 266 10.11 -10.61 -13.99
CA LYS A 266 9.06 -11.45 -14.55
C LYS A 266 9.43 -12.94 -14.56
N ALA A 267 10.66 -13.26 -14.90
CA ALA A 267 11.14 -14.63 -14.87
C ALA A 267 11.09 -15.20 -13.44
N TYR A 268 11.65 -14.49 -12.45
CA TYR A 268 11.60 -14.90 -11.05
C TYR A 268 10.17 -15.00 -10.49
N SER A 269 9.27 -14.13 -10.96
CA SER A 269 7.85 -14.22 -10.60
C SER A 269 7.20 -15.48 -11.16
N ALA A 270 7.47 -15.82 -12.41
CA ALA A 270 6.97 -17.03 -13.07
C ALA A 270 7.53 -18.31 -12.45
N GLU A 271 8.75 -18.28 -11.91
CA GLU A 271 9.37 -19.37 -11.16
C GLU A 271 8.82 -19.53 -9.74
N GLY A 272 7.92 -18.63 -9.29
CA GLY A 272 7.25 -18.72 -7.99
C GLY A 272 8.10 -18.28 -6.80
N HIS A 273 9.09 -17.40 -7.00
CA HIS A 273 9.96 -16.92 -5.91
C HIS A 273 9.25 -16.01 -4.92
N PHE A 274 8.11 -15.43 -5.27
CA PHE A 274 7.43 -14.39 -4.47
C PHE A 274 6.08 -14.86 -3.95
N PRO A 275 5.92 -15.06 -2.61
CA PRO A 275 4.66 -15.51 -2.02
C PRO A 275 3.50 -14.56 -2.29
N GLU A 276 2.32 -15.11 -2.64
CA GLU A 276 1.11 -14.34 -2.99
C GLU A 276 0.60 -13.43 -1.86
N GLY A 277 0.74 -13.82 -0.60
CA GLY A 277 0.22 -13.06 0.54
C GLY A 277 1.08 -11.87 1.00
N SER A 278 2.31 -11.71 0.47
CA SER A 278 3.24 -10.68 0.98
C SER A 278 4.03 -9.96 -0.12
N MET A 279 5.02 -10.61 -0.72
CA MET A 279 5.88 -10.01 -1.75
C MET A 279 5.22 -10.01 -3.13
N GLY A 280 4.45 -11.03 -3.48
CA GLY A 280 3.81 -11.19 -4.79
C GLY A 280 3.05 -9.94 -5.26
N PRO A 281 2.13 -9.36 -4.47
CA PRO A 281 1.43 -8.13 -4.86
C PRO A 281 2.34 -6.94 -5.12
N LYS A 282 3.48 -6.81 -4.42
CA LYS A 282 4.46 -5.75 -4.64
C LYS A 282 5.20 -5.92 -5.95
N ILE A 283 5.53 -7.16 -6.29
CA ILE A 283 6.18 -7.51 -7.56
C ILE A 283 5.20 -7.29 -8.72
N ASP A 284 3.93 -7.71 -8.60
CA ASP A 284 2.90 -7.44 -9.62
C ASP A 284 2.68 -5.93 -9.82
N ALA A 285 2.66 -5.15 -8.73
CA ALA A 285 2.57 -3.70 -8.80
C ALA A 285 3.79 -3.07 -9.50
N ALA A 286 5.01 -3.55 -9.18
CA ALA A 286 6.23 -3.08 -9.83
C ALA A 286 6.23 -3.38 -11.34
N ILE A 287 5.86 -4.59 -11.73
CA ILE A 287 5.73 -4.99 -13.14
C ILE A 287 4.73 -4.07 -13.86
N ARG A 288 3.52 -3.89 -13.31
CA ARG A 288 2.47 -3.04 -13.91
C ARG A 288 2.88 -1.57 -14.02
N PHE A 289 3.60 -1.07 -13.04
CA PHE A 289 4.07 0.31 -13.08
C PHE A 289 5.09 0.53 -14.21
N LEU A 290 6.07 -0.35 -14.34
CA LEU A 290 7.09 -0.27 -15.40
C LEU A 290 6.49 -0.51 -16.79
N GLU A 291 5.58 -1.51 -16.94
CA GLU A 291 4.84 -1.73 -18.21
C GLU A 291 3.97 -0.55 -18.61
N GLY A 292 3.50 0.24 -17.64
CA GLY A 292 2.73 1.45 -17.84
C GLY A 292 3.56 2.70 -18.16
N GLY A 293 4.89 2.57 -18.30
CA GLY A 293 5.81 3.67 -18.66
C GLY A 293 6.51 4.33 -17.48
N GLY A 294 6.41 3.77 -16.28
CA GLY A 294 7.22 4.19 -15.12
C GLY A 294 8.71 3.91 -15.36
N ARG A 295 9.59 4.72 -14.76
CA ARG A 295 11.05 4.59 -14.95
C ARG A 295 11.68 3.53 -14.06
N GLU A 296 11.30 3.54 -12.78
CA GLU A 296 11.89 2.65 -11.78
C GLU A 296 10.97 2.42 -10.60
N VAL A 297 11.10 1.25 -9.99
CA VAL A 297 10.49 0.92 -8.70
C VAL A 297 11.59 0.64 -7.68
N ILE A 298 11.41 1.13 -6.47
CA ILE A 298 12.31 0.87 -5.35
C ILE A 298 11.51 0.16 -4.26
N ILE A 299 11.92 -1.05 -3.88
CA ILE A 299 11.33 -1.80 -2.76
C ILE A 299 12.35 -1.85 -1.62
N GLY A 300 11.97 -1.39 -0.44
CA GLY A 300 12.91 -1.35 0.67
C GLY A 300 12.28 -1.04 2.02
N HIS A 301 13.14 -0.96 3.05
CA HIS A 301 12.71 -0.68 4.40
C HIS A 301 12.38 0.80 4.59
N ILE A 302 11.29 1.10 5.30
CA ILE A 302 10.81 2.48 5.45
C ILE A 302 11.84 3.38 6.15
N GLU A 303 12.57 2.89 7.14
CA GLU A 303 13.61 3.66 7.85
C GLU A 303 14.82 3.99 6.97
N GLN A 304 14.95 3.33 5.82
CA GLN A 304 16.03 3.56 4.84
C GLN A 304 15.52 4.25 3.56
N ALA A 305 14.34 4.89 3.61
CA ALA A 305 13.68 5.45 2.44
C ALA A 305 14.58 6.35 1.60
N MET A 306 15.29 7.30 2.21
CA MET A 306 16.21 8.19 1.48
C MET A 306 17.44 7.44 0.95
N ALA A 307 18.03 6.54 1.75
CA ALA A 307 19.14 5.70 1.29
C ALA A 307 18.75 4.81 0.11
N ALA A 308 17.52 4.29 0.10
CA ALA A 308 16.98 3.51 -1.01
C ALA A 308 16.79 4.37 -2.27
N LEU A 309 16.25 5.60 -2.13
CA LEU A 309 16.15 6.54 -3.24
C LEU A 309 17.52 6.87 -3.82
N GLU A 310 18.53 7.01 -3.00
CA GLU A 310 19.93 7.27 -3.40
C GLU A 310 20.69 6.02 -3.89
N GLY A 311 20.07 4.86 -3.96
CA GLY A 311 20.67 3.61 -4.46
C GLY A 311 21.64 2.93 -3.48
N ARG A 312 21.59 3.30 -2.19
CA ARG A 312 22.44 2.73 -1.13
C ARG A 312 21.74 1.67 -0.29
N ALA A 313 20.45 1.44 -0.53
CA ALA A 313 19.62 0.42 0.12
C ALA A 313 18.46 0.00 -0.78
N GLY A 314 17.74 -1.04 -0.38
CA GLY A 314 16.57 -1.53 -1.11
C GLY A 314 16.92 -2.33 -2.36
N THR A 315 15.89 -2.75 -3.07
CA THR A 315 15.97 -3.33 -4.41
C THR A 315 15.46 -2.32 -5.43
N ARG A 316 16.27 -2.04 -6.45
CA ARG A 316 15.91 -1.16 -7.57
C ARG A 316 15.50 -2.01 -8.78
N ILE A 317 14.31 -1.78 -9.28
CA ILE A 317 13.74 -2.47 -10.45
C ILE A 317 13.63 -1.45 -11.58
N VAL A 318 14.16 -1.77 -12.73
CA VAL A 318 14.23 -0.89 -13.91
C VAL A 318 13.75 -1.61 -15.16
N GLU A 319 13.39 -0.87 -16.19
CA GLU A 319 12.90 -1.47 -17.45
C GLU A 319 13.97 -2.36 -18.11
N THR A 320 15.19 -1.86 -18.22
CA THR A 320 16.33 -2.58 -18.80
C THR A 320 17.55 -2.45 -17.90
N ASP A 321 18.41 -3.47 -17.89
CA ASP A 321 19.74 -3.29 -17.33
C ASP A 321 20.51 -2.25 -18.14
N ALA A 322 21.13 -1.32 -17.43
CA ALA A 322 22.12 -0.42 -18.04
C ALA A 322 23.44 -1.20 -18.30
N THR A 323 23.33 -2.31 -19.02
CA THR A 323 24.49 -3.07 -19.52
C THR A 323 24.47 -2.99 -21.02
N GLY A 324 25.19 -2.05 -21.57
CA GLY A 324 25.41 -2.05 -22.99
C GLY A 324 25.82 -0.72 -23.58
N ASP A 325 26.90 -0.16 -23.10
CA ASP A 325 27.85 0.48 -24.02
C ASP A 325 29.05 -0.43 -24.13
N SER A 326 29.04 -1.19 -25.21
CA SER A 326 30.21 -1.89 -25.75
C SER A 326 31.05 -0.94 -26.59
#